data_6e626d9d65252f856dd96bce1f4e378e
#
_entry.id   6e626d9d65252f856dd96bce1f4e378e
#
_cell.length_a   1.000
_cell.length_b   1.000
_cell.length_c   1.000
_cell.angle_alpha   90.00
_cell.angle_beta   90.00
_cell.angle_gamma   90.00
#
_symmetry.space_group_name_H-M   'P 1'
#
loop_
_entity.id
_entity.type
_entity.pdbx_description
1 polymer ?
#
loop_
_entity_poly.entity_id
_entity_poly.type
_entity_poly.pdbx_seq_one_letter_code
_entity_poly.pdbx_strand_id
1 'polypeptide(L)'
;MVKAIKVMLIPNNVQKTKMFQYAGASRFAYNWALAREIENYEKGGKFISDAELRKEFTKLRHSDEYAWLLSISNNVTKQAIKDACTAYKNFFKGLQKFPRFKSKKRSMPKFYQDNVKIRFSNTHVKFEGFSSSRKANKQKMNWVRLAEHGRIPTDAKYMNPRISFDGLNWWISVCVEFPDCRETLNDDGVGIDLGIKDLAVCSDGTKYKNINKSQKVKKSEKQKRRLQRTISRSYEKNKKGESYCKTNNVIKKEKLLLKRNHRLTNIRKNYLNQTISEIVDRKPRFICIEDLNVSGMMKNRHLSKAVQAQGFFWFRKQLEYRCSDKGIQLIVADRFYPSSKLCSCCGNIKKDLKLSDRVYRCACGNMIDRDFQASINLKTYGEKFAG
;
A
#
# COMPACT_ATOMS: atom_id res chain seq x y z
N MET A 1 -6.36 14.55 -13.62
CA MET A 1 -5.60 13.45 -12.99
C MET A 1 -6.51 12.52 -12.19
N VAL A 2 -6.31 11.18 -12.25
CA VAL A 2 -7.10 10.21 -11.45
C VAL A 2 -6.37 9.90 -10.13
N LYS A 3 -7.03 10.15 -9.01
CA LYS A 3 -6.48 9.88 -7.66
C LYS A 3 -7.28 8.78 -6.96
N ALA A 4 -6.59 7.84 -6.31
CA ALA A 4 -7.22 6.82 -5.47
C ALA A 4 -7.31 7.31 -4.02
N ILE A 5 -8.54 7.49 -3.55
CA ILE A 5 -8.82 7.92 -2.17
C ILE A 5 -9.18 6.69 -1.35
N LYS A 6 -8.54 6.53 -0.20
CA LYS A 6 -8.83 5.45 0.74
C LYS A 6 -9.26 6.01 2.08
N VAL A 7 -10.46 5.62 2.55
CA VAL A 7 -11.06 6.08 3.81
C VAL A 7 -11.47 4.88 4.67
N MET A 8 -11.30 4.99 5.98
CA MET A 8 -11.75 3.98 6.93
C MET A 8 -13.28 4.04 7.10
N LEU A 9 -13.89 2.87 7.20
CA LEU A 9 -15.32 2.70 7.44
C LEU A 9 -15.59 2.37 8.92
N ILE A 10 -16.71 2.90 9.45
CA ILE A 10 -17.19 2.62 10.80
C ILE A 10 -18.55 1.90 10.69
N PRO A 11 -18.58 0.64 10.26
CA PRO A 11 -19.81 -0.13 10.15
C PRO A 11 -20.32 -0.58 11.52
N ASN A 12 -21.64 -0.65 11.70
CA ASN A 12 -22.25 -1.34 12.83
C ASN A 12 -22.12 -2.87 12.69
N ASN A 13 -22.57 -3.64 13.67
CA ASN A 13 -22.37 -5.10 13.65
C ASN A 13 -23.15 -5.80 12.54
N VAL A 14 -24.35 -5.36 12.20
CA VAL A 14 -25.14 -5.91 11.09
C VAL A 14 -24.45 -5.63 9.75
N GLN A 15 -23.98 -4.39 9.55
CA GLN A 15 -23.23 -4.00 8.38
C GLN A 15 -21.90 -4.80 8.24
N LYS A 16 -21.18 -5.03 9.35
CA LYS A 16 -19.97 -5.90 9.35
C LYS A 16 -20.30 -7.31 8.88
N THR A 17 -21.37 -7.89 9.37
CA THR A 17 -21.82 -9.24 8.96
C THR A 17 -22.08 -9.27 7.46
N LYS A 18 -22.83 -8.31 6.93
CA LYS A 18 -23.08 -8.18 5.49
C LYS A 18 -21.79 -8.01 4.69
N MET A 19 -20.87 -7.17 5.15
CA MET A 19 -19.58 -6.98 4.49
C MET A 19 -18.75 -8.28 4.42
N PHE A 20 -18.77 -9.10 5.49
CA PHE A 20 -18.11 -10.40 5.47
C PHE A 20 -18.81 -11.41 4.55
N GLN A 21 -20.15 -11.38 4.44
CA GLN A 21 -20.90 -12.18 3.49
C GLN A 21 -20.54 -11.81 2.05
N TYR A 22 -20.50 -10.52 1.73
CA TYR A 22 -20.09 -10.01 0.41
C TYR A 22 -18.65 -10.41 0.05
N ALA A 23 -17.71 -10.28 1.01
CA ALA A 23 -16.33 -10.71 0.81
C ALA A 23 -16.21 -12.24 0.65
N GLY A 24 -17.08 -13.01 1.32
CA GLY A 24 -17.20 -14.46 1.17
C GLY A 24 -17.65 -14.84 -0.23
N ALA A 25 -18.73 -14.23 -0.71
CA ALA A 25 -19.26 -14.44 -2.06
C ALA A 25 -18.26 -14.02 -3.17
N SER A 26 -17.56 -12.89 -2.97
CA SER A 26 -16.49 -12.45 -3.87
C SER A 26 -15.36 -13.46 -3.94
N ARG A 27 -14.96 -14.05 -2.80
CA ARG A 27 -13.94 -15.10 -2.76
C ARG A 27 -14.40 -16.37 -3.45
N PHE A 28 -15.65 -16.80 -3.20
CA PHE A 28 -16.25 -17.96 -3.84
C PHE A 28 -16.27 -17.81 -5.37
N ALA A 29 -16.83 -16.71 -5.88
CA ALA A 29 -16.92 -16.46 -7.31
C ALA A 29 -15.55 -16.38 -8.00
N TYR A 30 -14.55 -15.79 -7.33
CA TYR A 30 -13.17 -15.78 -7.82
C TYR A 30 -12.59 -17.20 -7.94
N ASN A 31 -12.74 -18.01 -6.89
CA ASN A 31 -12.21 -19.36 -6.87
C ASN A 31 -12.91 -20.27 -7.87
N TRP A 32 -14.22 -20.14 -7.97
CA TRP A 32 -15.01 -20.86 -8.97
C TRP A 32 -14.54 -20.55 -10.39
N ALA A 33 -14.40 -19.27 -10.73
CA ALA A 33 -13.93 -18.87 -12.06
C ALA A 33 -12.51 -19.37 -12.34
N LEU A 34 -11.61 -19.29 -11.34
CA LEU A 34 -10.25 -19.79 -11.48
C LEU A 34 -10.22 -21.31 -11.67
N ALA A 35 -11.08 -22.07 -10.95
CA ALA A 35 -11.19 -23.52 -11.13
C ALA A 35 -11.68 -23.88 -12.53
N ARG A 36 -12.69 -23.17 -13.07
CA ARG A 36 -13.20 -23.39 -14.43
C ARG A 36 -12.13 -23.11 -15.51
N GLU A 37 -11.32 -22.06 -15.34
CA GLU A 37 -10.20 -21.77 -16.25
C GLU A 37 -9.13 -22.87 -16.22
N ILE A 38 -8.78 -23.36 -15.03
CA ILE A 38 -7.79 -24.44 -14.87
C ILE A 38 -8.30 -25.74 -15.50
N GLU A 39 -9.53 -26.14 -15.16
CA GLU A 39 -10.15 -27.35 -15.70
C GLU A 39 -10.26 -27.32 -17.24
N ASN A 40 -10.64 -26.17 -17.80
CA ASN A 40 -10.72 -26.00 -19.24
C ASN A 40 -9.34 -26.08 -19.91
N TYR A 41 -8.32 -25.49 -19.30
CA TYR A 41 -6.96 -25.54 -19.82
C TYR A 41 -6.38 -26.97 -19.77
N GLU A 42 -6.62 -27.73 -18.69
CA GLU A 42 -6.20 -29.12 -18.56
C GLU A 42 -6.84 -30.03 -19.61
N LYS A 43 -8.05 -29.68 -20.09
CA LYS A 43 -8.74 -30.34 -21.18
C LYS A 43 -8.31 -29.85 -22.58
N GLY A 44 -7.28 -29.01 -22.67
CA GLY A 44 -6.79 -28.44 -23.95
C GLY A 44 -7.68 -27.32 -24.52
N GLY A 45 -8.62 -26.78 -23.72
CA GLY A 45 -9.52 -25.72 -24.16
C GLY A 45 -8.86 -24.34 -24.21
N LYS A 46 -9.42 -23.45 -25.02
CA LYS A 46 -9.00 -22.05 -25.09
C LYS A 46 -9.49 -21.27 -23.87
N PHE A 47 -8.83 -20.13 -23.55
CA PHE A 47 -9.24 -19.23 -22.46
C PHE A 47 -10.74 -18.88 -22.55
N ILE A 48 -11.46 -19.06 -21.45
CA ILE A 48 -12.88 -18.72 -21.34
C ILE A 48 -13.02 -17.21 -21.03
N SER A 49 -13.86 -16.52 -21.75
CA SER A 49 -14.07 -15.09 -21.48
C SER A 49 -14.80 -14.87 -20.14
N ASP A 50 -14.54 -13.74 -19.48
CA ASP A 50 -15.28 -13.37 -18.27
C ASP A 50 -16.80 -13.22 -18.53
N ALA A 51 -17.20 -12.94 -19.76
CA ALA A 51 -18.60 -12.87 -20.16
C ALA A 51 -19.27 -14.26 -20.16
N GLU A 52 -18.59 -15.26 -20.68
CA GLU A 52 -19.06 -16.66 -20.69
C GLU A 52 -19.12 -17.23 -19.25
N LEU A 53 -18.06 -17.07 -18.47
CA LEU A 53 -18.06 -17.49 -17.08
C LEU A 53 -19.15 -16.81 -16.24
N ARG A 54 -19.47 -15.54 -16.53
CA ARG A 54 -20.58 -14.85 -15.86
C ARG A 54 -21.95 -15.44 -16.23
N LYS A 55 -22.15 -15.89 -17.48
CA LYS A 55 -23.38 -16.59 -17.91
C LYS A 55 -23.50 -17.92 -17.16
N GLU A 56 -22.44 -18.73 -17.12
CA GLU A 56 -22.42 -19.99 -16.35
C GLU A 56 -22.68 -19.75 -14.87
N PHE A 57 -22.01 -18.77 -14.26
CA PHE A 57 -22.20 -18.42 -12.85
C PHE A 57 -23.61 -17.93 -12.54
N THR A 58 -24.27 -17.26 -13.49
CA THR A 58 -25.66 -16.84 -13.34
C THR A 58 -26.59 -18.05 -13.24
N LYS A 59 -26.40 -19.09 -14.07
CA LYS A 59 -27.14 -20.36 -13.96
C LYS A 59 -26.89 -21.02 -12.61
N LEU A 60 -25.62 -21.12 -12.18
CA LEU A 60 -25.22 -21.73 -10.92
C LEU A 60 -25.91 -21.06 -9.71
N ARG A 61 -25.94 -19.71 -9.65
CA ARG A 61 -26.53 -18.99 -8.50
C ARG A 61 -28.05 -19.16 -8.37
N HIS A 62 -28.73 -19.63 -9.39
CA HIS A 62 -30.18 -19.91 -9.39
C HIS A 62 -30.47 -21.38 -9.05
N SER A 63 -29.47 -22.24 -8.86
CA SER A 63 -29.70 -23.58 -8.34
C SER A 63 -29.88 -23.55 -6.82
N ASP A 64 -30.59 -24.53 -6.26
CA ASP A 64 -30.94 -24.59 -4.84
C ASP A 64 -29.73 -24.56 -3.91
N GLU A 65 -28.65 -25.25 -4.29
CA GLU A 65 -27.39 -25.31 -3.53
C GLU A 65 -26.74 -23.91 -3.35
N TYR A 66 -26.86 -23.03 -4.37
CA TYR A 66 -26.21 -21.72 -4.39
C TYR A 66 -27.20 -20.55 -4.29
N ALA A 67 -28.46 -20.79 -3.94
CA ALA A 67 -29.50 -19.76 -3.79
C ALA A 67 -29.11 -18.65 -2.77
N TRP A 68 -28.25 -18.95 -1.80
CA TRP A 68 -27.72 -17.95 -0.88
C TRP A 68 -26.98 -16.79 -1.58
N LEU A 69 -26.44 -17.00 -2.78
CA LEU A 69 -25.81 -15.97 -3.61
C LEU A 69 -26.81 -14.92 -4.10
N LEU A 70 -28.10 -15.23 -4.16
CA LEU A 70 -29.15 -14.26 -4.58
C LEU A 70 -29.26 -13.10 -3.59
N SER A 71 -28.90 -13.30 -2.32
CA SER A 71 -28.86 -12.24 -1.30
C SER A 71 -27.69 -11.26 -1.48
N ILE A 72 -26.77 -11.53 -2.39
CA ILE A 72 -25.58 -10.73 -2.66
C ILE A 72 -25.74 -10.00 -4.00
N SER A 73 -25.31 -8.74 -4.07
CA SER A 73 -25.30 -8.01 -5.33
C SER A 73 -24.52 -8.76 -6.41
N ASN A 74 -25.13 -8.91 -7.59
CA ASN A 74 -24.52 -9.56 -8.73
C ASN A 74 -23.22 -8.86 -9.18
N ASN A 75 -23.11 -7.54 -8.98
CA ASN A 75 -21.92 -6.77 -9.35
C ASN A 75 -20.68 -7.21 -8.54
N VAL A 76 -20.85 -7.71 -7.31
CA VAL A 76 -19.77 -8.26 -6.48
C VAL A 76 -19.18 -9.52 -7.12
N THR A 77 -20.02 -10.45 -7.52
CA THR A 77 -19.61 -11.73 -8.12
C THR A 77 -19.08 -11.55 -9.54
N LYS A 78 -19.73 -10.73 -10.35
CA LYS A 78 -19.27 -10.35 -11.71
C LYS A 78 -17.82 -9.83 -11.68
N GLN A 79 -17.53 -8.88 -10.79
CA GLN A 79 -16.21 -8.30 -10.73
C GLN A 79 -15.18 -9.30 -10.19
N ALA A 80 -15.57 -10.20 -9.29
CA ALA A 80 -14.68 -11.24 -8.77
C ALA A 80 -14.28 -12.23 -9.87
N ILE A 81 -15.20 -12.61 -10.74
CA ILE A 81 -14.94 -13.43 -11.93
C ILE A 81 -13.97 -12.71 -12.87
N LYS A 82 -14.26 -11.44 -13.21
CA LYS A 82 -13.37 -10.62 -14.04
C LYS A 82 -11.96 -10.50 -13.44
N ASP A 83 -11.85 -10.35 -12.11
CA ASP A 83 -10.56 -10.30 -11.43
C ASP A 83 -9.79 -11.64 -11.56
N ALA A 84 -10.47 -12.79 -11.54
CA ALA A 84 -9.86 -14.11 -11.75
C ALA A 84 -9.35 -14.27 -13.18
N CYS A 85 -10.18 -13.98 -14.18
CA CYS A 85 -9.81 -14.02 -15.59
C CYS A 85 -8.62 -13.10 -15.89
N THR A 86 -8.63 -11.90 -15.32
CA THR A 86 -7.52 -10.94 -15.48
C THR A 86 -6.23 -11.47 -14.88
N ALA A 87 -6.28 -12.06 -13.67
CA ALA A 87 -5.12 -12.66 -13.02
C ALA A 87 -4.56 -13.84 -13.84
N TYR A 88 -5.44 -14.67 -14.40
CA TYR A 88 -5.08 -15.79 -15.25
C TYR A 88 -4.42 -15.33 -16.56
N LYS A 89 -5.01 -14.35 -17.27
CA LYS A 89 -4.41 -13.72 -18.45
C LYS A 89 -3.04 -13.11 -18.17
N ASN A 90 -2.87 -12.42 -17.04
CA ASN A 90 -1.61 -11.78 -16.68
C ASN A 90 -0.50 -12.80 -16.41
N PHE A 91 -0.85 -14.01 -15.95
CA PHE A 91 0.11 -15.11 -15.83
C PHE A 91 0.66 -15.51 -17.22
N PHE A 92 -0.20 -15.78 -18.20
CA PHE A 92 0.26 -16.15 -19.54
C PHE A 92 1.03 -15.03 -20.26
N LYS A 93 0.77 -13.78 -19.90
CA LYS A 93 1.57 -12.63 -20.38
C LYS A 93 2.91 -12.46 -19.65
N GLY A 94 3.27 -13.33 -18.71
CA GLY A 94 4.48 -13.21 -17.89
C GLY A 94 4.49 -12.06 -16.89
N LEU A 95 3.35 -11.35 -16.73
CA LEU A 95 3.26 -10.18 -15.85
C LEU A 95 3.10 -10.55 -14.38
N GLN A 96 2.58 -11.74 -14.08
CA GLN A 96 2.31 -12.20 -12.71
C GLN A 96 2.58 -13.71 -12.57
N LYS A 97 2.78 -14.15 -11.32
CA LYS A 97 2.83 -15.58 -11.01
C LYS A 97 1.44 -16.21 -11.16
N PHE A 98 1.41 -17.55 -11.29
CA PHE A 98 0.15 -18.29 -11.38
C PHE A 98 -0.82 -17.91 -10.25
N PRO A 99 -2.09 -17.61 -10.58
CA PRO A 99 -3.08 -17.18 -9.60
C PRO A 99 -3.40 -18.31 -8.62
N ARG A 100 -3.49 -17.97 -7.33
CA ARG A 100 -3.79 -18.94 -6.27
C ARG A 100 -5.23 -18.84 -5.81
N PHE A 101 -5.81 -19.99 -5.42
CA PHE A 101 -7.10 -20.01 -4.74
C PHE A 101 -7.05 -19.19 -3.45
N LYS A 102 -8.10 -18.40 -3.25
CA LYS A 102 -8.25 -17.56 -2.05
C LYS A 102 -8.85 -18.36 -0.91
N SER A 103 -8.27 -18.30 0.28
CA SER A 103 -8.80 -18.95 1.48
C SER A 103 -9.17 -17.92 2.55
N LYS A 104 -10.12 -18.25 3.43
CA LYS A 104 -10.51 -17.39 4.57
C LYS A 104 -9.33 -17.09 5.50
N LYS A 105 -8.37 -18.02 5.65
CA LYS A 105 -7.21 -17.87 6.53
C LYS A 105 -6.09 -17.00 5.94
N ARG A 106 -5.90 -17.04 4.61
CA ARG A 106 -4.73 -16.42 3.94
C ARG A 106 -5.07 -15.16 3.16
N SER A 107 -6.33 -15.00 2.72
CA SER A 107 -6.74 -13.89 1.87
C SER A 107 -7.48 -12.83 2.67
N MET A 108 -7.10 -11.57 2.47
CA MET A 108 -7.83 -10.45 3.08
C MET A 108 -9.25 -10.38 2.51
N PRO A 109 -10.29 -10.27 3.36
CA PRO A 109 -11.65 -10.06 2.89
C PRO A 109 -11.75 -8.79 2.05
N LYS A 110 -12.24 -8.92 0.83
CA LYS A 110 -12.46 -7.78 -0.08
C LYS A 110 -13.58 -8.06 -1.06
N PHE A 111 -14.26 -7.00 -1.48
CA PHE A 111 -15.29 -7.05 -2.51
C PHE A 111 -15.38 -5.70 -3.23
N TYR A 112 -16.02 -5.73 -4.39
CA TYR A 112 -16.27 -4.57 -5.23
C TYR A 112 -17.69 -4.03 -5.00
N GLN A 113 -17.87 -2.74 -5.21
CA GLN A 113 -19.18 -2.08 -5.31
C GLN A 113 -19.32 -1.46 -6.69
N ASP A 114 -20.54 -1.40 -7.19
CA ASP A 114 -20.81 -0.86 -8.52
C ASP A 114 -20.54 0.65 -8.57
N ASN A 115 -19.85 1.09 -9.64
CA ASN A 115 -19.46 2.49 -9.84
C ASN A 115 -20.68 3.43 -9.91
N VAL A 116 -21.77 2.96 -10.52
CA VAL A 116 -22.97 3.77 -10.77
C VAL A 116 -23.88 3.80 -9.55
N LYS A 117 -23.93 2.71 -8.80
CA LYS A 117 -24.84 2.54 -7.68
C LYS A 117 -24.29 3.03 -6.34
N ILE A 118 -22.97 3.15 -6.23
CA ILE A 118 -22.35 3.72 -5.04
C ILE A 118 -22.67 5.21 -4.94
N ARG A 119 -22.94 5.69 -3.74
CA ARG A 119 -23.17 7.12 -3.46
C ARG A 119 -22.41 7.50 -2.21
N PHE A 120 -21.90 8.72 -2.20
CA PHE A 120 -21.23 9.29 -1.04
C PHE A 120 -22.03 10.51 -0.54
N SER A 121 -22.08 10.65 0.75
CA SER A 121 -22.39 11.92 1.43
C SER A 121 -21.13 12.38 2.14
N ASN A 122 -21.16 13.58 2.72
CA ASN A 122 -20.03 14.10 3.49
C ASN A 122 -19.54 13.12 4.58
N THR A 123 -20.44 12.33 5.17
CA THR A 123 -20.19 11.49 6.35
C THR A 123 -20.37 9.99 6.13
N HIS A 124 -21.02 9.58 5.03
CA HIS A 124 -21.39 8.18 4.80
C HIS A 124 -21.21 7.77 3.35
N VAL A 125 -21.08 6.46 3.13
CA VAL A 125 -21.16 5.81 1.82
C VAL A 125 -22.34 4.87 1.78
N LYS A 126 -23.12 4.92 0.68
CA LYS A 126 -24.26 4.03 0.41
C LYS A 126 -23.78 2.83 -0.39
N PHE A 127 -23.99 1.62 0.12
CA PHE A 127 -23.71 0.37 -0.57
C PHE A 127 -24.97 -0.21 -1.20
N GLU A 128 -24.79 -0.85 -2.34
CA GLU A 128 -25.84 -1.60 -3.01
C GLU A 128 -26.18 -2.88 -2.23
N GLY A 129 -27.47 -3.17 -2.08
CA GLY A 129 -27.96 -4.48 -1.68
C GLY A 129 -27.71 -4.89 -0.23
N PHE A 130 -27.35 -3.97 0.67
CA PHE A 130 -27.24 -4.33 2.09
C PHE A 130 -28.60 -4.60 2.72
N SER A 131 -29.66 -3.93 2.26
CA SER A 131 -31.03 -4.23 2.60
C SER A 131 -31.98 -3.63 1.56
N SER A 132 -33.00 -4.40 1.19
CA SER A 132 -34.13 -3.98 0.37
C SER A 132 -35.37 -3.63 1.18
N SER A 133 -35.43 -3.97 2.48
CA SER A 133 -36.61 -3.69 3.31
C SER A 133 -36.77 -2.21 3.58
N ARG A 134 -38.06 -1.72 3.57
CA ARG A 134 -38.37 -0.32 3.89
C ARG A 134 -37.94 0.07 5.31
N LYS A 135 -38.08 -0.85 6.29
CA LYS A 135 -37.65 -0.64 7.68
C LYS A 135 -36.13 -0.43 7.76
N ALA A 136 -35.35 -1.28 7.12
CA ALA A 136 -33.87 -1.18 7.11
C ALA A 136 -33.39 0.05 6.34
N ASN A 137 -34.09 0.47 5.28
CA ASN A 137 -33.80 1.72 4.57
C ASN A 137 -34.13 2.97 5.42
N LYS A 138 -35.21 2.96 6.18
CA LYS A 138 -35.48 4.03 7.17
C LYS A 138 -34.38 4.13 8.21
N GLN A 139 -33.86 3.01 8.68
CA GLN A 139 -32.69 2.94 9.60
C GLN A 139 -31.36 3.23 8.93
N LYS A 140 -31.35 3.61 7.64
CA LYS A 140 -30.14 3.89 6.86
C LYS A 140 -29.14 2.73 6.83
N MET A 141 -29.60 1.47 6.84
CA MET A 141 -28.76 0.26 6.87
C MET A 141 -27.79 0.18 5.69
N ASN A 142 -28.16 0.74 4.52
CA ASN A 142 -27.30 0.79 3.34
C ASN A 142 -26.19 1.85 3.45
N TRP A 143 -26.29 2.78 4.41
CA TRP A 143 -25.35 3.86 4.61
C TRP A 143 -24.35 3.49 5.70
N VAL A 144 -23.08 3.36 5.33
CA VAL A 144 -21.97 3.05 6.25
C VAL A 144 -21.20 4.33 6.52
N ARG A 145 -20.94 4.62 7.79
CA ARG A 145 -20.25 5.83 8.24
C ARG A 145 -18.79 5.81 7.81
N LEU A 146 -18.29 6.94 7.33
CA LEU A 146 -16.89 7.22 7.04
C LEU A 146 -16.20 7.77 8.30
N ALA A 147 -14.95 7.40 8.51
CA ALA A 147 -14.13 7.93 9.60
C ALA A 147 -13.59 9.35 9.31
N GLU A 148 -13.40 9.65 8.02
CA GLU A 148 -12.95 10.96 7.54
C GLU A 148 -14.07 11.59 6.72
N HIS A 149 -14.48 12.78 7.12
CA HIS A 149 -15.59 13.51 6.48
C HIS A 149 -15.07 14.41 5.36
N GLY A 150 -15.84 14.56 4.28
CA GLY A 150 -15.53 15.48 3.17
C GLY A 150 -14.34 15.07 2.29
N ARG A 151 -13.65 13.97 2.59
CA ARG A 151 -12.46 13.57 1.86
C ARG A 151 -12.74 12.99 0.47
N ILE A 152 -13.89 12.37 0.30
CA ILE A 152 -14.36 11.87 -0.99
C ILE A 152 -15.39 12.87 -1.50
N PRO A 153 -15.21 13.49 -2.69
CA PRO A 153 -16.19 14.39 -3.27
C PRO A 153 -17.54 13.70 -3.43
N THR A 154 -18.63 14.41 -3.16
CA THR A 154 -19.99 13.86 -3.21
C THR A 154 -20.59 13.89 -4.60
N ASP A 155 -20.10 14.79 -5.44
CA ASP A 155 -20.52 14.96 -6.84
C ASP A 155 -19.33 14.69 -7.76
N ALA A 156 -19.02 13.40 -7.96
CA ALA A 156 -17.91 12.98 -8.78
C ALA A 156 -18.21 11.62 -9.46
N LYS A 157 -17.50 11.35 -10.53
CA LYS A 157 -17.49 10.05 -11.18
C LYS A 157 -16.58 9.11 -10.41
N TYR A 158 -17.19 8.10 -9.78
CA TYR A 158 -16.46 7.11 -9.01
C TYR A 158 -16.02 5.95 -9.88
N MET A 159 -14.77 5.52 -9.73
CA MET A 159 -14.20 4.41 -10.47
C MET A 159 -13.63 3.36 -9.53
N ASN A 160 -13.88 2.09 -9.84
CA ASN A 160 -13.32 0.90 -9.19
C ASN A 160 -13.41 0.92 -7.64
N PRO A 161 -14.60 1.17 -7.05
CA PRO A 161 -14.73 1.17 -5.60
C PRO A 161 -14.50 -0.23 -5.03
N ARG A 162 -13.53 -0.34 -4.13
CA ARG A 162 -13.12 -1.60 -3.49
C ARG A 162 -13.23 -1.46 -1.97
N ILE A 163 -13.92 -2.40 -1.36
CA ILE A 163 -14.01 -2.52 0.08
C ILE A 163 -13.08 -3.64 0.54
N SER A 164 -12.30 -3.38 1.60
CA SER A 164 -11.31 -4.33 2.12
C SER A 164 -11.25 -4.29 3.64
N PHE A 165 -10.94 -5.44 4.25
CA PHE A 165 -10.75 -5.57 5.69
C PHE A 165 -9.28 -5.90 5.99
N ASP A 166 -8.61 -5.10 6.81
CA ASP A 166 -7.18 -5.26 7.12
C ASP A 166 -6.92 -6.10 8.39
N GLY A 167 -7.95 -6.78 8.89
CA GLY A 167 -7.92 -7.55 10.13
C GLY A 167 -8.41 -6.77 11.36
N LEU A 168 -8.51 -5.44 11.28
CA LEU A 168 -9.04 -4.56 12.33
C LEU A 168 -10.18 -3.70 11.84
N ASN A 169 -9.99 -3.06 10.70
CA ASN A 169 -10.86 -2.04 10.17
C ASN A 169 -11.28 -2.37 8.74
N TRP A 170 -12.47 -1.90 8.38
CA TRP A 170 -12.93 -1.86 7.01
C TRP A 170 -12.51 -0.56 6.34
N TRP A 171 -12.15 -0.66 5.09
CA TRP A 171 -11.69 0.45 4.27
C TRP A 171 -12.44 0.47 2.95
N ILE A 172 -12.75 1.65 2.46
CA ILE A 172 -13.15 1.87 1.07
C ILE A 172 -12.01 2.56 0.34
N SER A 173 -11.72 2.09 -0.87
CA SER A 173 -10.83 2.76 -1.81
C SER A 173 -11.62 3.02 -3.09
N VAL A 174 -11.60 4.24 -3.56
CA VAL A 174 -12.28 4.68 -4.78
C VAL A 174 -11.37 5.60 -5.58
N CYS A 175 -11.36 5.44 -6.89
CA CYS A 175 -10.68 6.37 -7.78
C CYS A 175 -11.65 7.48 -8.19
N VAL A 176 -11.17 8.72 -8.15
CA VAL A 176 -11.90 9.93 -8.51
C VAL A 176 -11.03 10.76 -9.43
N GLU A 177 -11.62 11.38 -10.42
CA GLU A 177 -10.95 12.30 -11.31
C GLU A 177 -10.93 13.70 -10.70
N PHE A 178 -9.76 14.31 -10.68
CA PHE A 178 -9.54 15.69 -10.24
C PHE A 178 -9.00 16.52 -11.41
N PRO A 179 -9.30 17.82 -11.45
CA PRO A 179 -8.66 18.70 -12.41
C PRO A 179 -7.13 18.65 -12.24
N ASP A 180 -6.43 18.84 -13.32
CA ASP A 180 -4.96 18.93 -13.32
C ASP A 180 -4.57 20.35 -12.92
N CYS A 181 -4.12 20.50 -11.68
CA CYS A 181 -3.69 21.79 -11.13
C CYS A 181 -2.16 21.78 -11.05
N ARG A 182 -1.49 22.29 -12.08
CA ARG A 182 -0.04 22.52 -12.02
C ARG A 182 0.22 23.78 -11.22
N GLU A 183 1.11 23.66 -10.24
CA GLU A 183 1.57 24.79 -9.45
C GLU A 183 2.77 25.47 -10.14
N THR A 184 2.95 26.75 -9.90
CA THR A 184 4.18 27.47 -10.30
C THR A 184 5.33 26.93 -9.44
N LEU A 185 6.37 26.42 -10.09
CA LEU A 185 7.56 25.85 -9.46
C LEU A 185 8.65 26.91 -9.33
N ASN A 186 9.56 26.73 -8.38
CA ASN A 186 10.78 27.52 -8.25
C ASN A 186 11.81 27.06 -9.29
N ASP A 187 12.80 27.90 -9.58
CA ASP A 187 13.87 27.54 -10.53
C ASP A 187 14.88 26.54 -9.94
N ASP A 188 14.95 26.43 -8.61
CA ASP A 188 15.88 25.57 -7.90
C ASP A 188 15.45 24.09 -7.90
N GLY A 189 16.45 23.20 -7.96
CA GLY A 189 16.29 21.77 -7.76
C GLY A 189 16.76 21.30 -6.38
N VAL A 190 16.35 20.11 -5.96
CA VAL A 190 16.74 19.50 -4.69
C VAL A 190 17.31 18.10 -4.93
N GLY A 191 18.55 17.88 -4.46
CA GLY A 191 19.12 16.52 -4.35
C GLY A 191 18.83 15.91 -2.98
N ILE A 192 18.48 14.63 -2.91
CA ILE A 192 18.13 13.94 -1.66
C ILE A 192 18.91 12.63 -1.55
N ASP A 193 19.77 12.54 -0.54
CA ASP A 193 20.39 11.29 -0.12
C ASP A 193 19.51 10.57 0.91
N LEU A 194 19.21 9.29 0.66
CA LEU A 194 18.36 8.46 1.52
C LEU A 194 19.20 7.47 2.33
N GLY A 195 19.12 7.56 3.67
CA GLY A 195 20.00 6.80 4.55
C GLY A 195 19.29 6.04 5.68
N ILE A 196 20.07 5.18 6.36
CA ILE A 196 19.64 4.48 7.58
C ILE A 196 19.95 5.31 8.83
N LYS A 197 20.99 6.15 8.81
CA LYS A 197 21.36 7.03 9.93
C LYS A 197 20.31 8.12 10.07
N ASP A 198 20.13 8.89 9.06
CA ASP A 198 19.04 9.83 8.85
C ASP A 198 18.13 9.28 7.73
N LEU A 199 16.88 9.68 7.67
CA LEU A 199 15.95 9.23 6.64
C LEU A 199 16.30 9.84 5.29
N ALA A 200 16.54 11.15 5.28
CA ALA A 200 16.88 11.91 4.11
C ALA A 200 17.76 13.11 4.50
N VAL A 201 18.74 13.42 3.66
CA VAL A 201 19.56 14.64 3.71
C VAL A 201 19.36 15.36 2.39
N CYS A 202 18.93 16.61 2.45
CA CYS A 202 18.67 17.44 1.28
C CYS A 202 19.87 18.35 0.97
N SER A 203 20.02 18.73 -0.28
CA SER A 203 21.09 19.61 -0.76
C SER A 203 21.04 21.04 -0.22
N ASP A 204 19.94 21.45 0.40
CA ASP A 204 19.79 22.70 1.15
C ASP A 204 20.25 22.60 2.62
N GLY A 205 20.84 21.48 3.01
CA GLY A 205 21.29 21.20 4.38
C GLY A 205 20.21 20.64 5.33
N THR A 206 18.96 20.56 4.89
CA THR A 206 17.88 20.02 5.72
C THR A 206 18.08 18.52 5.95
N LYS A 207 17.98 18.09 7.22
CA LYS A 207 18.16 16.69 7.62
C LYS A 207 16.91 16.14 8.30
N TYR A 208 16.37 15.06 7.77
CA TYR A 208 15.24 14.32 8.34
C TYR A 208 15.74 13.11 9.11
N LYS A 209 15.56 13.14 10.42
CA LYS A 209 16.06 12.09 11.32
C LYS A 209 15.33 10.76 11.10
N ASN A 210 15.99 9.66 11.41
CA ASN A 210 15.36 8.34 11.39
C ASN A 210 14.38 8.17 12.56
N ILE A 211 13.07 8.21 12.29
CA ILE A 211 12.01 8.04 13.30
C ILE A 211 12.10 6.73 14.09
N ASN A 212 12.70 5.68 13.48
CA ASN A 212 12.85 4.39 14.13
C ASN A 212 13.84 4.42 15.32
N LYS A 213 14.71 5.43 15.40
CA LYS A 213 15.61 5.66 16.50
C LYS A 213 14.96 6.39 17.69
N SER A 214 13.75 6.95 17.51
CA SER A 214 13.03 7.65 18.56
C SER A 214 12.66 6.71 19.73
N GLN A 215 12.66 7.24 20.94
CA GLN A 215 12.28 6.48 22.14
C GLN A 215 10.86 5.90 22.04
N LYS A 216 9.93 6.66 21.46
CA LYS A 216 8.53 6.25 21.26
C LYS A 216 8.42 4.99 20.39
N VAL A 217 9.14 4.94 19.26
CA VAL A 217 9.15 3.77 18.38
C VAL A 217 9.89 2.59 19.03
N LYS A 218 11.05 2.82 19.65
CA LYS A 218 11.79 1.77 20.37
C LYS A 218 10.96 1.14 21.49
N LYS A 219 10.24 1.94 22.28
CA LYS A 219 9.33 1.46 23.34
C LYS A 219 8.20 0.60 22.75
N SER A 220 7.58 1.06 21.66
CA SER A 220 6.51 0.32 20.96
C SER A 220 7.00 -1.00 20.36
N GLU A 221 8.19 -1.02 19.77
CA GLU A 221 8.84 -2.25 19.27
C GLU A 221 9.14 -3.25 20.40
N LYS A 222 9.65 -2.78 21.55
CA LYS A 222 9.90 -3.62 22.74
C LYS A 222 8.61 -4.26 23.25
N GLN A 223 7.53 -3.48 23.35
CA GLN A 223 6.20 -3.97 23.77
C GLN A 223 5.63 -4.99 22.77
N LYS A 224 5.77 -4.74 21.46
CA LYS A 224 5.39 -5.67 20.41
C LYS A 224 6.10 -7.02 20.55
N ARG A 225 7.43 -7.01 20.72
CA ARG A 225 8.22 -8.25 20.89
C ARG A 225 7.81 -9.04 22.14
N ARG A 226 7.57 -8.34 23.27
CA ARG A 226 7.08 -9.00 24.50
C ARG A 226 5.74 -9.72 24.22
N LEU A 227 4.81 -9.04 23.55
CA LEU A 227 3.51 -9.62 23.21
C LEU A 227 3.63 -10.81 22.26
N GLN A 228 4.52 -10.73 21.26
CA GLN A 228 4.80 -11.86 20.35
C GLN A 228 5.31 -13.08 21.11
N ARG A 229 6.28 -12.91 22.03
CA ARG A 229 6.79 -14.01 22.90
C ARG A 229 5.68 -14.61 23.77
N THR A 230 4.80 -13.78 24.33
CA THR A 230 3.66 -14.26 25.12
C THR A 230 2.68 -15.08 24.29
N ILE A 231 2.42 -14.67 23.05
CA ILE A 231 1.56 -15.41 22.12
C ILE A 231 2.21 -16.76 21.76
N SER A 232 3.50 -16.76 21.40
CA SER A 232 4.22 -18.02 21.07
C SER A 232 4.18 -19.01 22.24
N ARG A 233 4.48 -18.57 23.47
CA ARG A 233 4.38 -19.42 24.67
C ARG A 233 2.95 -19.94 24.91
N SER A 234 1.93 -19.11 24.62
CA SER A 234 0.54 -19.56 24.75
C SER A 234 0.17 -20.62 23.71
N TYR A 235 0.72 -20.54 22.50
CA TYR A 235 0.56 -21.58 21.51
C TYR A 235 1.21 -22.89 21.95
N GLU A 236 2.46 -22.87 22.38
CA GLU A 236 3.16 -24.07 22.88
C GLU A 236 2.40 -24.76 24.04
N LYS A 237 1.90 -23.98 25.01
CA LYS A 237 1.09 -24.51 26.11
C LYS A 237 -0.23 -25.14 25.69
N ASN A 238 -0.79 -24.71 24.54
CA ASN A 238 -2.08 -25.20 24.04
C ASN A 238 -1.91 -26.15 22.84
N LYS A 239 -0.73 -26.73 22.68
CA LYS A 239 -0.48 -27.75 21.66
C LYS A 239 -1.22 -29.03 22.02
N LYS A 240 -1.96 -29.60 21.07
CA LYS A 240 -2.60 -30.91 21.17
C LYS A 240 -2.13 -31.76 19.99
N GLY A 241 -1.26 -32.75 20.26
CA GLY A 241 -0.58 -33.50 19.22
C GLY A 241 0.22 -32.54 18.30
N GLU A 242 0.04 -32.63 16.99
CA GLU A 242 0.68 -31.77 16.01
C GLU A 242 -0.06 -30.45 15.77
N SER A 243 -1.24 -30.27 16.32
CA SER A 243 -2.07 -29.09 16.11
C SER A 243 -2.03 -28.11 17.28
N TYR A 244 -2.18 -26.80 16.96
CA TYR A 244 -2.26 -25.74 17.95
C TYR A 244 -3.70 -25.27 18.13
N CYS A 245 -4.22 -25.29 19.37
CA CYS A 245 -5.53 -24.78 19.70
C CYS A 245 -5.50 -23.29 20.00
N LYS A 246 -6.39 -22.52 19.38
CA LYS A 246 -6.56 -21.09 19.68
C LYS A 246 -7.57 -20.90 20.80
N THR A 247 -7.09 -20.52 21.98
CA THR A 247 -7.98 -20.06 23.05
C THR A 247 -8.44 -18.62 22.82
N ASN A 248 -9.54 -18.22 23.44
CA ASN A 248 -10.05 -16.83 23.37
C ASN A 248 -9.00 -15.81 23.84
N ASN A 249 -8.17 -16.17 24.82
CA ASN A 249 -7.09 -15.29 25.29
C ASN A 249 -5.98 -15.11 24.23
N VAL A 250 -5.64 -16.15 23.50
CA VAL A 250 -4.69 -16.05 22.36
C VAL A 250 -5.27 -15.15 21.27
N ILE A 251 -6.55 -15.32 20.91
CA ILE A 251 -7.22 -14.47 19.92
C ILE A 251 -7.21 -12.99 20.33
N LYS A 252 -7.49 -12.69 21.61
CA LYS A 252 -7.44 -11.32 22.14
C LYS A 252 -6.01 -10.73 22.04
N LYS A 253 -4.98 -11.53 22.40
CA LYS A 253 -3.56 -11.10 22.30
C LYS A 253 -3.12 -10.90 20.85
N GLU A 254 -3.53 -11.77 19.92
CA GLU A 254 -3.26 -11.60 18.48
C GLU A 254 -3.88 -10.29 17.94
N LYS A 255 -5.13 -10.00 18.32
CA LYS A 255 -5.78 -8.74 17.95
C LYS A 255 -5.05 -7.52 18.51
N LEU A 256 -4.54 -7.61 19.75
CA LEU A 256 -3.73 -6.56 20.35
C LEU A 256 -2.39 -6.39 19.60
N LEU A 257 -1.73 -7.49 19.22
CA LEU A 257 -0.50 -7.47 18.43
C LEU A 257 -0.73 -6.80 17.08
N LEU A 258 -1.84 -7.11 16.42
CA LEU A 258 -2.22 -6.49 15.15
C LEU A 258 -2.42 -4.99 15.30
N LYS A 259 -3.13 -4.53 16.36
CA LYS A 259 -3.29 -3.10 16.69
C LYS A 259 -1.93 -2.39 16.87
N ARG A 260 -0.97 -3.03 17.57
CA ARG A 260 0.37 -2.47 17.76
C ARG A 260 1.16 -2.39 16.45
N ASN A 261 1.05 -3.41 15.59
CA ASN A 261 1.67 -3.41 14.27
C ASN A 261 1.12 -2.25 13.41
N HIS A 262 -0.21 -2.07 13.38
CA HIS A 262 -0.84 -0.96 12.66
C HIS A 262 -0.37 0.40 13.19
N ARG A 263 -0.31 0.56 14.51
CA ARG A 263 0.18 1.82 15.12
C ARG A 263 1.60 2.14 14.70
N LEU A 264 2.53 1.16 14.75
CA LEU A 264 3.91 1.35 14.31
C LEU A 264 3.99 1.70 12.82
N THR A 265 3.25 1.00 12.00
CA THR A 265 3.16 1.27 10.55
C THR A 265 2.64 2.67 10.29
N ASN A 266 1.59 3.10 11.01
CA ASN A 266 1.01 4.42 10.85
C ASN A 266 1.96 5.54 11.30
N ILE A 267 2.70 5.36 12.41
CA ILE A 267 3.73 6.32 12.85
C ILE A 267 4.77 6.52 11.76
N ARG A 268 5.30 5.42 11.18
CA ARG A 268 6.28 5.47 10.10
C ARG A 268 5.74 6.14 8.86
N LYS A 269 4.58 5.71 8.38
CA LYS A 269 3.93 6.29 7.20
C LYS A 269 3.60 7.77 7.36
N ASN A 270 3.10 8.15 8.53
CA ASN A 270 2.81 9.56 8.81
C ASN A 270 4.08 10.41 8.75
N TYR A 271 5.16 9.95 9.37
CA TYR A 271 6.44 10.65 9.31
C TYR A 271 6.98 10.78 7.89
N LEU A 272 6.97 9.67 7.12
CA LEU A 272 7.38 9.70 5.72
C LEU A 272 6.50 10.66 4.88
N ASN A 273 5.19 10.65 5.11
CA ASN A 273 4.28 11.57 4.41
C ASN A 273 4.55 13.04 4.75
N GLN A 274 4.83 13.36 6.00
CA GLN A 274 5.18 14.72 6.44
C GLN A 274 6.49 15.16 5.79
N THR A 275 7.54 14.33 5.87
CA THR A 275 8.83 14.60 5.22
C THR A 275 8.67 14.86 3.72
N ILE A 276 7.94 14.01 3.02
CA ILE A 276 7.71 14.18 1.58
C ILE A 276 6.90 15.45 1.29
N SER A 277 5.87 15.76 2.11
CA SER A 277 5.11 16.99 1.99
C SER A 277 6.02 18.22 2.13
N GLU A 278 6.82 18.29 3.19
CA GLU A 278 7.72 19.41 3.44
C GLU A 278 8.71 19.65 2.29
N ILE A 279 9.21 18.56 1.67
CA ILE A 279 10.12 18.65 0.51
C ILE A 279 9.37 19.16 -0.73
N VAL A 280 8.21 18.57 -1.03
CA VAL A 280 7.43 18.88 -2.25
C VAL A 280 6.74 20.24 -2.15
N ASP A 281 6.34 20.68 -0.95
CA ASP A 281 5.67 21.96 -0.73
C ASP A 281 6.60 23.16 -0.88
N ARG A 282 7.94 22.94 -0.95
CA ARG A 282 8.92 23.94 -1.40
C ARG A 282 8.85 24.24 -2.91
N LYS A 283 8.11 23.41 -3.67
CA LYS A 283 7.87 23.54 -5.12
C LYS A 283 9.16 23.62 -5.96
N PRO A 284 10.15 22.74 -5.73
CA PRO A 284 11.35 22.75 -6.54
C PRO A 284 11.03 22.36 -7.99
N ARG A 285 11.80 22.88 -8.96
CA ARG A 285 11.70 22.50 -10.38
C ARG A 285 11.88 20.99 -10.57
N PHE A 286 12.87 20.43 -9.90
CA PHE A 286 13.12 18.99 -9.90
C PHE A 286 13.56 18.49 -8.52
N ILE A 287 13.38 17.18 -8.30
CA ILE A 287 13.95 16.44 -7.17
C ILE A 287 14.78 15.30 -7.72
N CYS A 288 16.04 15.19 -7.31
CA CYS A 288 16.92 14.10 -7.69
C CYS A 288 17.18 13.16 -6.50
N ILE A 289 16.98 11.85 -6.69
CA ILE A 289 17.21 10.79 -5.68
C ILE A 289 18.09 9.69 -6.25
N GLU A 290 18.72 8.89 -5.39
CA GLU A 290 19.45 7.67 -5.79
C GLU A 290 18.51 6.52 -6.20
N ASP A 291 18.96 5.66 -7.14
CA ASP A 291 18.31 4.36 -7.41
C ASP A 291 18.77 3.29 -6.40
N LEU A 292 18.21 3.34 -5.20
CA LEU A 292 18.51 2.37 -4.15
C LEU A 292 18.04 0.96 -4.53
N ASN A 293 18.94 -0.01 -4.58
CA ASN A 293 18.60 -1.42 -4.73
C ASN A 293 18.04 -2.00 -3.42
N VAL A 294 16.79 -1.60 -3.07
CA VAL A 294 16.13 -2.01 -1.84
C VAL A 294 16.02 -3.53 -1.73
N SER A 295 15.75 -4.23 -2.84
CA SER A 295 15.62 -5.69 -2.85
C SER A 295 16.96 -6.38 -2.55
N GLY A 296 18.08 -5.86 -3.06
CA GLY A 296 19.43 -6.31 -2.73
C GLY A 296 19.79 -6.04 -1.27
N MET A 297 19.50 -4.82 -0.77
CA MET A 297 19.73 -4.45 0.63
C MET A 297 18.95 -5.33 1.62
N MET A 298 17.75 -5.77 1.24
CA MET A 298 16.92 -6.68 2.06
C MET A 298 17.49 -8.09 2.19
N LYS A 299 18.37 -8.53 1.30
CA LYS A 299 19.05 -9.83 1.40
C LYS A 299 20.12 -9.84 2.50
N ASN A 300 20.67 -8.67 2.86
CA ASN A 300 21.63 -8.55 3.95
C ASN A 300 20.93 -8.67 5.31
N ARG A 301 21.24 -9.75 6.07
CA ARG A 301 20.60 -10.05 7.38
C ARG A 301 20.81 -8.94 8.42
N HIS A 302 21.92 -8.22 8.39
CA HIS A 302 22.21 -7.14 9.33
C HIS A 302 21.45 -5.85 9.04
N LEU A 303 21.18 -5.58 7.76
CA LEU A 303 20.54 -4.33 7.30
C LEU A 303 19.04 -4.48 7.04
N SER A 304 18.56 -5.67 6.68
CA SER A 304 17.18 -5.92 6.21
C SER A 304 16.11 -5.33 7.13
N LYS A 305 16.26 -5.47 8.44
CA LYS A 305 15.32 -4.92 9.41
C LYS A 305 15.30 -3.38 9.40
N ALA A 306 16.47 -2.74 9.30
CA ALA A 306 16.58 -1.29 9.26
C ALA A 306 16.03 -0.74 7.94
N VAL A 307 16.38 -1.35 6.81
CA VAL A 307 15.88 -1.02 5.48
C VAL A 307 14.36 -1.15 5.41
N GLN A 308 13.81 -2.27 5.89
CA GLN A 308 12.36 -2.47 5.96
C GLN A 308 11.67 -1.41 6.82
N ALA A 309 12.27 -1.04 7.96
CA ALA A 309 11.70 -0.06 8.87
C ALA A 309 11.75 1.38 8.32
N GLN A 310 12.74 1.71 7.48
CA GLN A 310 12.83 3.02 6.80
C GLN A 310 11.78 3.16 5.69
N GLY A 311 11.46 2.08 4.97
CA GLY A 311 10.43 2.10 3.95
C GLY A 311 10.82 2.88 2.68
N PHE A 312 12.08 2.80 2.22
CA PHE A 312 12.61 3.52 1.06
C PHE A 312 11.76 3.35 -0.21
N PHE A 313 11.32 2.11 -0.50
CA PHE A 313 10.43 1.86 -1.64
C PHE A 313 9.13 2.66 -1.54
N TRP A 314 8.54 2.72 -0.35
CA TRP A 314 7.30 3.46 -0.13
C TRP A 314 7.54 4.97 -0.23
N PHE A 315 8.68 5.48 0.31
CA PHE A 315 9.11 6.87 0.18
C PHE A 315 9.19 7.28 -1.29
N ARG A 316 9.97 6.52 -2.10
CA ARG A 316 10.10 6.77 -3.54
C ARG A 316 8.74 6.80 -4.25
N LYS A 317 7.88 5.79 -4.00
CA LYS A 317 6.55 5.74 -4.64
C LYS A 317 5.63 6.90 -4.25
N GLN A 318 5.69 7.37 -3.01
CA GLN A 318 4.91 8.53 -2.59
C GLN A 318 5.50 9.83 -3.16
N LEU A 319 6.81 9.92 -3.25
CA LEU A 319 7.50 11.05 -3.86
C LEU A 319 7.15 11.14 -5.36
N GLU A 320 7.25 10.04 -6.12
CA GLU A 320 6.83 9.94 -7.53
C GLU A 320 5.39 10.44 -7.72
N TYR A 321 4.47 9.96 -6.86
CA TYR A 321 3.07 10.36 -6.94
C TYR A 321 2.87 11.87 -6.70
N ARG A 322 3.50 12.43 -5.66
CA ARG A 322 3.34 13.84 -5.31
C ARG A 322 4.04 14.79 -6.26
N CYS A 323 5.20 14.40 -6.76
CA CYS A 323 5.90 15.14 -7.80
C CYS A 323 5.05 15.23 -9.07
N SER A 324 4.52 14.09 -9.52
CA SER A 324 3.59 14.06 -10.66
C SER A 324 2.33 14.91 -10.45
N ASP A 325 1.79 14.93 -9.22
CA ASP A 325 0.60 15.74 -8.87
C ASP A 325 0.86 17.26 -8.96
N LYS A 326 2.07 17.70 -8.66
CA LYS A 326 2.45 19.11 -8.64
C LYS A 326 3.23 19.58 -9.89
N GLY A 327 3.53 18.68 -10.81
CA GLY A 327 4.32 18.97 -12.00
C GLY A 327 5.84 19.05 -11.75
N ILE A 328 6.32 18.59 -10.58
CA ILE A 328 7.74 18.52 -10.24
C ILE A 328 8.40 17.37 -11.00
N GLN A 329 9.54 17.59 -11.63
CA GLN A 329 10.29 16.54 -12.29
C GLN A 329 11.04 15.69 -11.25
N LEU A 330 10.71 14.37 -11.16
CA LEU A 330 11.49 13.44 -10.34
C LEU A 330 12.55 12.76 -11.18
N ILE A 331 13.81 13.01 -10.86
CA ILE A 331 14.99 12.42 -11.49
C ILE A 331 15.53 11.33 -10.58
N VAL A 332 15.82 10.16 -11.14
CA VAL A 332 16.45 9.06 -10.41
C VAL A 332 17.85 8.91 -11.00
N ALA A 333 18.86 9.20 -10.19
CA ALA A 333 20.24 9.08 -10.60
C ALA A 333 20.59 7.64 -10.94
N ASP A 334 21.57 7.45 -11.85
CA ASP A 334 22.10 6.12 -12.16
C ASP A 334 22.53 5.41 -10.88
N ARG A 335 22.30 4.10 -10.83
CA ARG A 335 22.61 3.26 -9.67
C ARG A 335 24.09 3.29 -9.27
N PHE A 336 24.96 3.46 -10.22
CA PHE A 336 26.41 3.47 -10.02
C PHE A 336 26.99 4.88 -9.94
N TYR A 337 26.15 5.91 -9.99
CA TYR A 337 26.60 7.27 -9.81
C TYR A 337 27.25 7.44 -8.42
N PRO A 338 28.53 7.86 -8.36
CA PRO A 338 29.31 7.88 -7.12
C PRO A 338 28.98 9.10 -6.24
N SER A 339 27.69 9.33 -5.95
CA SER A 339 27.18 10.52 -5.24
C SER A 339 27.97 10.84 -3.97
N SER A 340 28.27 9.83 -3.14
CA SER A 340 28.99 10.00 -1.87
C SER A 340 30.53 10.04 -2.01
N LYS A 341 31.07 9.63 -3.17
CA LYS A 341 32.52 9.56 -3.44
C LYS A 341 33.04 10.72 -4.29
N LEU A 342 32.16 11.44 -4.94
CA LEU A 342 32.48 12.57 -5.81
C LEU A 342 32.68 13.83 -4.95
N CYS A 343 33.72 14.60 -5.20
CA CYS A 343 33.90 15.90 -4.56
C CYS A 343 32.98 16.95 -5.23
N SER A 344 32.15 17.63 -4.47
CA SER A 344 31.27 18.68 -4.99
C SER A 344 32.01 19.93 -5.43
N CYS A 345 33.28 20.12 -5.01
CA CYS A 345 34.07 21.28 -5.35
C CYS A 345 34.92 21.05 -6.62
N CYS A 346 35.70 19.96 -6.66
CA CYS A 346 36.69 19.74 -7.73
C CYS A 346 36.36 18.55 -8.63
N GLY A 347 35.30 17.80 -8.40
CA GLY A 347 34.90 16.64 -9.20
C GLY A 347 35.77 15.38 -9.02
N ASN A 348 36.77 15.39 -8.13
CA ASN A 348 37.62 14.23 -7.90
C ASN A 348 36.86 13.09 -7.21
N ILE A 349 37.08 11.84 -7.63
CA ILE A 349 36.44 10.66 -7.06
C ILE A 349 37.35 10.00 -6.05
N LYS A 350 36.98 9.98 -4.79
CA LYS A 350 37.69 9.30 -3.70
C LYS A 350 37.34 7.81 -3.68
N LYS A 351 38.20 6.95 -4.23
CA LYS A 351 37.97 5.50 -4.35
C LYS A 351 38.01 4.75 -3.03
N ASP A 352 38.85 5.18 -2.09
CA ASP A 352 39.11 4.58 -0.77
C ASP A 352 38.12 4.97 0.33
N LEU A 353 37.07 5.75 0.02
CA LEU A 353 36.05 6.14 0.99
C LEU A 353 35.28 4.93 1.52
N LYS A 354 35.38 4.66 2.82
CA LYS A 354 34.71 3.55 3.50
C LYS A 354 33.28 3.92 3.90
N LEU A 355 32.40 2.93 4.06
CA LEU A 355 31.02 3.15 4.54
C LEU A 355 30.95 3.68 5.98
N SER A 356 32.00 3.43 6.78
CA SER A 356 32.14 3.97 8.13
C SER A 356 32.45 5.46 8.18
N ASP A 357 33.07 6.01 7.09
CA ASP A 357 33.49 7.39 7.06
C ASP A 357 32.28 8.31 6.98
N ARG A 358 32.21 9.27 7.90
CA ARG A 358 31.09 10.23 7.98
C ARG A 358 31.43 11.60 7.45
N VAL A 359 32.72 11.91 7.39
CA VAL A 359 33.23 13.15 6.85
C VAL A 359 33.98 12.85 5.58
N TYR A 360 33.56 13.47 4.50
CA TYR A 360 34.30 13.47 3.23
C TYR A 360 35.44 14.49 3.32
N ARG A 361 36.64 14.08 2.95
CA ARG A 361 37.84 14.95 2.90
C ARG A 361 38.49 14.77 1.52
N CYS A 362 38.72 15.86 0.82
CA CYS A 362 39.35 15.90 -0.49
C CYS A 362 40.71 16.62 -0.44
N ALA A 363 41.59 16.26 -1.35
CA ALA A 363 42.88 16.93 -1.51
C ALA A 363 42.75 18.43 -1.88
N CYS A 364 41.61 18.86 -2.46
CA CYS A 364 41.32 20.27 -2.72
C CYS A 364 40.93 21.08 -1.47
N GLY A 365 41.00 20.50 -0.28
CA GLY A 365 40.64 21.14 0.98
C GLY A 365 39.16 21.00 1.37
N ASN A 366 38.28 20.45 0.50
CA ASN A 366 36.88 20.24 0.84
C ASN A 366 36.72 19.24 1.98
N MET A 367 36.08 19.66 3.07
CA MET A 367 35.76 18.83 4.23
C MET A 367 34.28 19.01 4.62
N ILE A 368 33.46 17.97 4.38
CA ILE A 368 32.01 18.04 4.50
C ILE A 368 31.41 16.73 5.00
N ASP A 369 30.22 16.76 5.60
CA ASP A 369 29.43 15.55 5.94
C ASP A 369 29.17 14.77 4.65
N ARG A 370 29.44 13.45 4.65
CA ARG A 370 29.37 12.60 3.47
C ARG A 370 27.95 12.53 2.88
N ASP A 371 26.93 12.44 3.74
CA ASP A 371 25.54 12.30 3.30
C ASP A 371 25.05 13.66 2.72
N PHE A 372 25.55 14.79 3.25
CA PHE A 372 25.30 16.11 2.68
C PHE A 372 26.05 16.31 1.36
N GLN A 373 27.30 15.87 1.26
CA GLN A 373 28.04 15.83 -0.01
C GLN A 373 27.27 15.08 -1.09
N ALA A 374 26.74 13.90 -0.76
CA ALA A 374 25.95 13.09 -1.68
C ALA A 374 24.70 13.84 -2.17
N SER A 375 24.01 14.55 -1.31
CA SER A 375 22.83 15.34 -1.70
C SER A 375 23.16 16.50 -2.64
N ILE A 376 24.29 17.19 -2.44
CA ILE A 376 24.76 18.24 -3.36
C ILE A 376 25.07 17.63 -4.74
N ASN A 377 25.79 16.52 -4.78
CA ASN A 377 26.11 15.85 -6.03
C ASN A 377 24.88 15.33 -6.77
N LEU A 378 23.85 14.88 -6.04
CA LEU A 378 22.56 14.50 -6.62
C LEU A 378 21.81 15.72 -7.20
N LYS A 379 21.89 16.90 -6.55
CA LYS A 379 21.35 18.14 -7.13
C LYS A 379 22.06 18.46 -8.43
N THR A 380 23.40 18.50 -8.45
CA THR A 380 24.20 18.76 -9.65
C THR A 380 23.96 17.71 -10.76
N TYR A 381 23.74 16.43 -10.38
CA TYR A 381 23.33 15.42 -11.34
C TYR A 381 21.96 15.76 -11.94
N GLY A 382 21.01 16.12 -11.10
CA GLY A 382 19.66 16.49 -11.53
C GLY A 382 19.64 17.70 -12.48
N GLU A 383 20.47 18.71 -12.25
CA GLU A 383 20.61 19.89 -13.12
C GLU A 383 20.96 19.57 -14.58
N LYS A 384 21.69 18.46 -14.81
CA LYS A 384 22.05 18.00 -16.16
C LYS A 384 20.88 17.36 -16.93
N PHE A 385 19.85 16.91 -16.23
CA PHE A 385 18.70 16.17 -16.80
C PHE A 385 17.37 16.90 -16.60
N ALA A 386 17.35 18.00 -15.86
CA ALA A 386 16.19 18.84 -15.69
C ALA A 386 16.01 19.69 -16.96
N GLY A 387 14.93 19.39 -17.73
CA GLY A 387 14.54 20.16 -18.91
C GLY A 387 13.74 21.41 -18.56
#